data_83e2dcf637dcbd4d22dd3ee3d08803cf
#
_entry.id   83e2dcf637dcbd4d22dd3ee3d08803cf
#
_cell.length_a   1.000
_cell.length_b   1.000
_cell.length_c   1.000
_cell.angle_alpha   90.00
_cell.angle_beta   90.00
_cell.angle_gamma   90.00
#
_symmetry.space_group_name_H-M   'P 1'
#
loop_
_entity.id
_entity.type
_entity.pdbx_description
1 polymer ?
#
loop_
_entity_poly.entity_id
_entity_poly.type
_entity_poly.pdbx_seq_one_letter_code
_entity_poly.pdbx_strand_id
1 'polypeptide(L)'
;FNDYHFIVIDDLERMNDCIRLEEVFGIIDELKRCNYVKIILIANTQEISQEECFHKHNEKVIDRVYHITERPEKVDWTKLKIHHDFITAFLNRHHVKNLRTLQKAQNLYDDIRIKLSDNYKDEFYDEIRLACYAIVVETVDNLYYTKPDDNQTDNVSKILQENNNILETRIINHYLLGTRISNNMVEMIQGYYQNEIELSADKIDAVYQIFIHAGEKANYYKSDTELKQILPDLAEKVRQETNIAKIIQYADEYFIWSEHLQLDISLLKNEYKEKLKNMIYEKA
;
A
#
# COMPACT_ATOMS: atom_id res chain seq x y z
N PHE A 1 23.64 -26.69 32.77
CA PHE A 1 23.26 -25.71 31.76
C PHE A 1 22.56 -24.56 32.49
N ASN A 2 23.14 -23.34 32.45
CA ASN A 2 22.47 -22.17 32.98
C ASN A 2 21.49 -21.70 31.92
N ASP A 3 20.19 -21.90 32.12
CA ASP A 3 19.15 -21.46 31.20
C ASP A 3 19.04 -19.93 31.31
N TYR A 4 19.31 -19.22 30.20
CA TYR A 4 19.07 -17.81 30.11
C TYR A 4 17.58 -17.56 29.88
N HIS A 5 17.00 -16.62 30.63
CA HIS A 5 15.67 -16.12 30.42
C HIS A 5 15.72 -14.84 29.57
N PHE A 6 14.98 -14.83 28.48
CA PHE A 6 14.83 -13.65 27.63
C PHE A 6 13.48 -13.00 27.92
N ILE A 7 13.51 -11.75 28.31
CA ILE A 7 12.31 -10.92 28.51
C ILE A 7 12.28 -9.93 27.35
N VAL A 8 11.19 -9.94 26.60
CA VAL A 8 10.97 -8.97 25.51
C VAL A 8 9.87 -8.02 25.95
N ILE A 9 10.17 -6.73 25.93
CA ILE A 9 9.22 -5.64 26.14
C ILE A 9 9.05 -4.95 24.80
N ASP A 10 7.89 -5.09 24.21
CA ASP A 10 7.54 -4.57 22.90
C ASP A 10 6.57 -3.40 23.02
N ASP A 11 6.53 -2.56 21.98
CA ASP A 11 5.61 -1.41 21.88
C ASP A 11 5.72 -0.42 23.07
N LEU A 12 6.95 -0.09 23.51
CA LEU A 12 7.18 0.81 24.65
C LEU A 12 6.54 2.19 24.44
N GLU A 13 6.42 2.66 23.19
CA GLU A 13 5.75 3.90 22.82
C GLU A 13 4.23 3.88 23.03
N ARG A 14 3.64 2.68 23.14
CA ARG A 14 2.20 2.49 23.38
C ARG A 14 1.84 2.30 24.85
N MET A 15 2.81 2.52 25.71
CA MET A 15 2.60 2.42 27.15
C MET A 15 1.50 3.41 27.60
N ASN A 16 0.68 2.98 28.56
CA ASN A 16 -0.35 3.84 29.11
C ASN A 16 0.26 5.06 29.80
N ASP A 17 -0.30 6.24 29.57
CA ASP A 17 0.19 7.52 30.11
C ASP A 17 0.22 7.56 31.65
N CYS A 18 -0.52 6.68 32.32
CA CYS A 18 -0.47 6.53 33.78
C CYS A 18 0.79 5.83 34.28
N ILE A 19 1.55 5.15 33.42
CA ILE A 19 2.79 4.48 33.76
C ILE A 19 3.95 5.41 33.39
N ARG A 20 4.81 5.69 34.35
CA ARG A 20 5.99 6.50 34.10
C ARG A 20 7.12 5.64 33.55
N LEU A 21 7.81 6.16 32.55
CA LEU A 21 8.90 5.43 31.90
C LEU A 21 10.04 5.12 32.87
N GLU A 22 10.25 6.00 33.88
CA GLU A 22 11.23 5.74 34.97
C GLU A 22 10.89 4.47 35.75
N GLU A 23 9.63 4.15 35.96
CA GLU A 23 9.21 2.96 36.70
C GLU A 23 9.56 1.70 35.90
N VAL A 24 9.31 1.74 34.58
CA VAL A 24 9.68 0.66 33.67
C VAL A 24 11.18 0.45 33.66
N PHE A 25 11.96 1.53 33.53
CA PHE A 25 13.42 1.46 33.56
C PHE A 25 13.96 0.99 34.93
N GLY A 26 13.28 1.34 36.03
CA GLY A 26 13.61 0.82 37.34
C GLY A 26 13.45 -0.70 37.44
N ILE A 27 12.35 -1.24 36.89
CA ILE A 27 12.11 -2.68 36.82
C ILE A 27 13.17 -3.37 35.95
N ILE A 28 13.51 -2.78 34.80
CA ILE A 28 14.54 -3.31 33.90
C ILE A 28 15.90 -3.35 34.59
N ASP A 29 16.28 -2.30 35.34
CA ASP A 29 17.54 -2.25 36.08
C ASP A 29 17.60 -3.32 37.17
N GLU A 30 16.51 -3.59 37.86
CA GLU A 30 16.41 -4.68 38.82
C GLU A 30 16.56 -6.05 38.15
N LEU A 31 15.88 -6.27 37.04
CA LEU A 31 15.95 -7.53 36.29
C LEU A 31 17.34 -7.77 35.68
N LYS A 32 18.06 -6.71 35.28
CA LYS A 32 19.46 -6.80 34.79
C LYS A 32 20.42 -7.33 35.85
N ARG A 33 20.14 -7.17 37.14
CA ARG A 33 20.96 -7.70 38.23
C ARG A 33 20.88 -9.22 38.34
N CYS A 34 19.89 -9.83 37.71
CA CYS A 34 19.77 -11.27 37.63
C CYS A 34 20.73 -11.82 36.57
N ASN A 35 21.73 -12.60 36.94
CA ASN A 35 22.82 -13.09 36.08
C ASN A 35 22.35 -13.86 34.83
N TYR A 36 21.12 -14.38 34.82
CA TYR A 36 20.59 -15.23 33.75
C TYR A 36 19.44 -14.57 32.98
N VAL A 37 19.22 -13.27 33.17
CA VAL A 37 18.19 -12.54 32.48
C VAL A 37 18.78 -11.66 31.38
N LYS A 38 18.22 -11.72 30.20
CA LYS A 38 18.50 -10.82 29.08
C LYS A 38 17.21 -10.13 28.69
N ILE A 39 17.25 -8.81 28.53
CA ILE A 39 16.09 -7.99 28.22
C ILE A 39 16.28 -7.40 26.83
N ILE A 40 15.24 -7.47 26.02
CA ILE A 40 15.15 -6.84 24.71
C ILE A 40 13.99 -5.84 24.79
N LEU A 41 14.33 -4.58 24.53
CA LEU A 41 13.33 -3.52 24.38
C LEU A 41 13.11 -3.27 22.89
N ILE A 42 11.86 -3.20 22.47
CA ILE A 42 11.48 -2.84 21.12
C ILE A 42 10.59 -1.61 21.21
N ALA A 43 10.96 -0.54 20.51
CA ALA A 43 10.22 0.71 20.57
C ALA A 43 10.39 1.52 19.28
N ASN A 44 9.35 2.24 18.90
CA ASN A 44 9.47 3.35 17.97
C ASN A 44 9.87 4.61 18.76
N THR A 45 11.16 4.92 18.77
CA THR A 45 11.70 6.03 19.58
C THR A 45 11.16 7.41 19.16
N GLN A 46 10.63 7.53 17.93
CA GLN A 46 10.02 8.78 17.45
C GLN A 46 8.61 9.02 18.00
N GLU A 47 7.96 7.97 18.50
CA GLU A 47 6.59 8.04 19.05
C GLU A 47 6.53 7.96 20.57
N ILE A 48 7.69 7.91 21.24
CA ILE A 48 7.73 7.89 22.71
C ILE A 48 7.29 9.26 23.25
N SER A 49 6.16 9.31 23.94
CA SER A 49 5.59 10.53 24.54
C SER A 49 6.47 11.16 25.62
N GLN A 50 7.32 10.36 26.29
CA GLN A 50 8.24 10.79 27.36
C GLN A 50 9.69 10.85 26.85
N GLU A 51 9.91 11.52 25.72
CA GLU A 51 11.21 11.56 25.02
C GLU A 51 12.36 12.05 25.91
N GLU A 52 12.16 13.13 26.67
CA GLU A 52 13.20 13.65 27.59
C GLU A 52 13.59 12.63 28.66
N CYS A 53 12.62 11.93 29.21
CA CYS A 53 12.85 10.89 30.19
C CYS A 53 13.60 9.71 29.57
N PHE A 54 13.20 9.29 28.35
CA PHE A 54 13.88 8.25 27.61
C PHE A 54 15.35 8.58 27.40
N HIS A 55 15.67 9.77 26.89
CA HIS A 55 17.05 10.19 26.65
C HIS A 55 17.89 10.33 27.92
N LYS A 56 17.27 10.70 29.03
CA LYS A 56 17.96 10.85 30.32
C LYS A 56 18.34 9.53 30.95
N HIS A 57 17.54 8.48 30.75
CA HIS A 57 17.68 7.21 31.47
C HIS A 57 18.19 6.05 30.61
N ASN A 58 18.11 6.14 29.27
CA ASN A 58 18.50 5.06 28.37
C ASN A 58 19.96 4.63 28.55
N GLU A 59 20.89 5.57 28.69
CA GLU A 59 22.33 5.25 28.86
C GLU A 59 22.64 4.39 30.08
N LYS A 60 21.82 4.50 31.14
CA LYS A 60 22.01 3.72 32.37
C LYS A 60 21.46 2.31 32.28
N VAL A 61 20.39 2.15 31.50
CA VAL A 61 19.57 0.92 31.47
C VAL A 61 19.86 0.10 30.21
N ILE A 62 20.17 0.73 29.10
CA ILE A 62 20.34 0.10 27.80
C ILE A 62 21.82 -0.04 27.47
N ASP A 63 22.29 -1.30 27.37
CA ASP A 63 23.69 -1.57 27.08
C ASP A 63 24.04 -1.43 25.59
N ARG A 64 23.07 -1.72 24.72
CA ARG A 64 23.24 -1.67 23.26
C ARG A 64 21.93 -1.24 22.59
N VAL A 65 22.05 -0.36 21.60
CA VAL A 65 20.95 0.06 20.77
C VAL A 65 21.21 -0.39 19.34
N TYR A 66 20.16 -0.97 18.72
CA TYR A 66 20.16 -1.34 17.32
C TYR A 66 19.05 -0.53 16.64
N HIS A 67 19.42 0.34 15.71
CA HIS A 67 18.45 1.12 14.94
C HIS A 67 18.05 0.34 13.69
N ILE A 68 16.75 0.09 13.55
CA ILE A 68 16.16 -0.47 12.33
C ILE A 68 15.52 0.72 11.61
N THR A 69 16.32 1.38 10.74
CA THR A 69 15.89 2.59 10.02
C THR A 69 15.25 2.27 8.68
N GLU A 70 15.54 1.09 8.13
CA GLU A 70 15.08 0.68 6.82
C GLU A 70 14.58 -0.77 6.85
N ARG A 71 13.72 -1.09 5.88
CA ARG A 71 13.32 -2.47 5.66
C ARG A 71 14.55 -3.30 5.32
N PRO A 72 14.70 -4.51 5.88
CA PRO A 72 15.77 -5.40 5.50
C PRO A 72 15.80 -5.59 3.98
N GLU A 73 16.96 -5.42 3.35
CA GLU A 73 17.14 -5.60 1.90
C GLU A 73 16.72 -6.99 1.41
N LYS A 74 16.74 -7.97 2.31
CA LYS A 74 16.38 -9.36 2.04
C LYS A 74 15.30 -9.85 2.99
N VAL A 75 14.07 -9.50 2.70
CA VAL A 75 12.91 -10.10 3.36
C VAL A 75 12.67 -11.49 2.74
N ASP A 76 12.57 -12.50 3.59
CA ASP A 76 12.15 -13.84 3.13
C ASP A 76 10.63 -13.87 2.96
N TRP A 77 10.17 -13.46 1.78
CA TRP A 77 8.76 -13.41 1.44
C TRP A 77 8.06 -14.78 1.50
N THR A 78 8.82 -15.86 1.39
CA THR A 78 8.26 -17.22 1.46
C THR A 78 7.73 -17.52 2.86
N LYS A 79 8.37 -17.02 3.91
CA LYS A 79 7.88 -17.12 5.29
C LYS A 79 6.56 -16.41 5.52
N LEU A 80 6.32 -15.34 4.77
CA LEU A 80 5.08 -14.59 4.79
C LEU A 80 4.05 -15.12 3.78
N LYS A 81 4.39 -16.20 3.05
CA LYS A 81 3.58 -16.80 1.97
C LYS A 81 3.24 -15.80 0.85
N ILE A 82 4.07 -14.80 0.66
CA ILE A 82 3.86 -13.75 -0.35
C ILE A 82 4.63 -14.11 -1.61
N HIS A 83 3.97 -14.03 -2.76
CA HIS A 83 4.59 -14.30 -4.05
C HIS A 83 5.65 -13.24 -4.38
N HIS A 84 6.90 -13.69 -4.61
CA HIS A 84 8.06 -12.81 -4.71
C HIS A 84 7.94 -11.75 -5.82
N ASP A 85 7.57 -12.16 -7.01
CA ASP A 85 7.53 -11.25 -8.18
C ASP A 85 6.43 -10.21 -8.01
N PHE A 86 5.26 -10.65 -7.52
CA PHE A 86 4.15 -9.75 -7.21
C PHE A 86 4.55 -8.70 -6.18
N ILE A 87 5.11 -9.12 -5.05
CA ILE A 87 5.43 -8.19 -3.96
C ILE A 87 6.54 -7.22 -4.36
N THR A 88 7.52 -7.69 -5.13
CA THR A 88 8.60 -6.83 -5.62
C THR A 88 8.06 -5.72 -6.52
N ALA A 89 7.19 -6.06 -7.48
CA ALA A 89 6.55 -5.08 -8.35
C ALA A 89 5.65 -4.12 -7.55
N PHE A 90 4.87 -4.65 -6.60
CA PHE A 90 3.97 -3.84 -5.76
C PHE A 90 4.74 -2.82 -4.91
N LEU A 91 5.83 -3.26 -4.28
CA LEU A 91 6.65 -2.39 -3.42
C LEU A 91 7.40 -1.33 -4.20
N ASN A 92 7.92 -1.66 -5.38
CA ASN A 92 8.60 -0.70 -6.25
C ASN A 92 7.64 0.41 -6.68
N ARG A 93 6.36 0.08 -6.87
CA ARG A 93 5.35 1.04 -7.30
C ARG A 93 4.80 1.89 -6.16
N HIS A 94 4.50 1.28 -5.02
CA HIS A 94 3.73 1.93 -3.96
C HIS A 94 4.55 2.26 -2.71
N HIS A 95 5.82 1.87 -2.66
CA HIS A 95 6.77 2.18 -1.57
C HIS A 95 6.25 1.85 -0.16
N VAL A 96 5.42 0.82 -0.03
CA VAL A 96 4.88 0.38 1.26
C VAL A 96 6.00 -0.06 2.18
N LYS A 97 6.07 0.51 3.37
CA LYS A 97 7.12 0.21 4.36
C LYS A 97 6.66 -0.74 5.46
N ASN A 98 5.37 -0.79 5.72
CA ASN A 98 4.79 -1.52 6.84
C ASN A 98 4.58 -3.01 6.49
N LEU A 99 5.44 -3.87 7.03
CA LEU A 99 5.34 -5.33 6.82
C LEU A 99 4.07 -5.92 7.41
N ARG A 100 3.53 -5.35 8.51
CA ARG A 100 2.28 -5.82 9.12
C ARG A 100 1.09 -5.58 8.18
N THR A 101 1.10 -4.46 7.47
CA THR A 101 0.07 -4.15 6.46
C THR A 101 0.13 -5.15 5.31
N LEU A 102 1.32 -5.47 4.81
CA LEU A 102 1.51 -6.47 3.76
C LEU A 102 1.05 -7.87 4.21
N GLN A 103 1.34 -8.25 5.46
CA GLN A 103 0.86 -9.52 6.01
C GLN A 103 -0.66 -9.55 6.15
N LYS A 104 -1.28 -8.46 6.58
CA LYS A 104 -2.75 -8.34 6.63
C LYS A 104 -3.37 -8.47 5.22
N ALA A 105 -2.74 -7.85 4.23
CA ALA A 105 -3.18 -7.94 2.84
C ALA A 105 -3.09 -9.38 2.30
N GLN A 106 -1.99 -10.07 2.60
CA GLN A 106 -1.84 -11.48 2.25
C GLN A 106 -2.88 -12.35 2.95
N ASN A 107 -3.11 -12.15 4.24
CA ASN A 107 -4.12 -12.90 5.00
C ASN A 107 -5.52 -12.69 4.39
N LEU A 108 -5.89 -11.45 4.03
CA LEU A 108 -7.15 -11.19 3.35
C LEU A 108 -7.25 -11.95 2.02
N TYR A 109 -6.18 -11.94 1.22
CA TYR A 109 -6.15 -12.70 -0.02
C TYR A 109 -6.29 -14.21 0.22
N ASP A 110 -5.58 -14.77 1.20
CA ASP A 110 -5.65 -16.19 1.55
C ASP A 110 -7.07 -16.59 2.00
N ASP A 111 -7.71 -15.76 2.81
CA ASP A 111 -9.09 -15.97 3.27
C ASP A 111 -10.10 -15.97 2.11
N ILE A 112 -9.91 -15.07 1.15
CA ILE A 112 -10.73 -15.01 -0.05
C ILE A 112 -10.40 -16.19 -0.97
N ARG A 113 -9.12 -16.52 -1.16
CA ARG A 113 -8.66 -17.59 -2.04
C ARG A 113 -9.28 -18.95 -1.70
N ILE A 114 -9.45 -19.24 -0.41
CA ILE A 114 -10.10 -20.48 0.06
C ILE A 114 -11.58 -20.57 -0.40
N LYS A 115 -12.22 -19.43 -0.60
CA LYS A 115 -13.63 -19.33 -1.03
C LYS A 115 -13.80 -19.34 -2.54
N LEU A 116 -12.71 -19.15 -3.30
CA LEU A 116 -12.73 -19.13 -4.76
C LEU A 116 -12.75 -20.57 -5.31
N SER A 117 -13.49 -20.76 -6.39
CA SER A 117 -13.43 -22.00 -7.19
C SER A 117 -12.05 -22.17 -7.82
N ASP A 118 -11.54 -23.40 -7.91
CA ASP A 118 -10.28 -23.69 -8.60
C ASP A 118 -10.38 -23.63 -10.13
N ASN A 119 -11.57 -23.37 -10.66
CA ASN A 119 -11.84 -23.32 -12.11
C ASN A 119 -11.67 -21.91 -12.72
N TYR A 120 -11.35 -20.92 -11.93
CA TYR A 120 -11.10 -19.58 -12.45
C TYR A 120 -9.74 -19.49 -13.13
N LYS A 121 -9.58 -18.50 -14.02
CA LYS A 121 -8.29 -18.22 -14.68
C LYS A 121 -7.27 -17.67 -13.68
N ASP A 122 -5.99 -17.97 -13.88
CA ASP A 122 -4.91 -17.50 -13.01
C ASP A 122 -4.89 -15.97 -12.91
N GLU A 123 -5.16 -15.28 -14.01
CA GLU A 123 -5.22 -13.82 -14.02
C GLU A 123 -6.31 -13.25 -13.10
N PHE A 124 -7.40 -14.00 -12.86
CA PHE A 124 -8.45 -13.56 -11.94
C PHE A 124 -7.96 -13.59 -10.49
N TYR A 125 -7.24 -14.65 -10.10
CA TYR A 125 -6.64 -14.73 -8.77
C TYR A 125 -5.61 -13.62 -8.54
N ASP A 126 -4.84 -13.31 -9.57
CA ASP A 126 -3.85 -12.23 -9.52
C ASP A 126 -4.52 -10.86 -9.33
N GLU A 127 -5.61 -10.60 -10.05
CA GLU A 127 -6.40 -9.36 -9.91
C GLU A 127 -7.01 -9.25 -8.51
N ILE A 128 -7.57 -10.34 -7.97
CA ILE A 128 -8.10 -10.37 -6.60
C ILE A 128 -6.97 -10.11 -5.59
N ARG A 129 -5.79 -10.70 -5.80
CA ARG A 129 -4.63 -10.42 -4.94
C ARG A 129 -4.29 -8.95 -4.94
N LEU A 130 -4.20 -8.33 -6.12
CA LEU A 130 -3.91 -6.90 -6.24
C LEU A 130 -4.97 -6.05 -5.53
N ALA A 131 -6.26 -6.36 -5.71
CA ALA A 131 -7.34 -5.65 -5.04
C ALA A 131 -7.27 -5.79 -3.51
N CYS A 132 -6.96 -6.98 -2.98
CA CYS A 132 -6.76 -7.18 -1.54
C CYS A 132 -5.63 -6.31 -1.00
N TYR A 133 -4.49 -6.27 -1.69
CA TYR A 133 -3.35 -5.45 -1.28
C TYR A 133 -3.67 -3.95 -1.35
N ALA A 134 -4.33 -3.51 -2.42
CA ALA A 134 -4.74 -2.12 -2.59
C ALA A 134 -5.67 -1.66 -1.45
N ILE A 135 -6.70 -2.46 -1.16
CA ILE A 135 -7.70 -2.16 -0.13
C ILE A 135 -7.04 -2.06 1.25
N VAL A 136 -6.25 -3.08 1.63
CA VAL A 136 -5.65 -3.12 2.97
C VAL A 136 -4.60 -2.02 3.14
N VAL A 137 -3.73 -1.83 2.14
CA VAL A 137 -2.67 -0.81 2.21
C VAL A 137 -3.26 0.59 2.27
N GLU A 138 -4.25 0.89 1.44
CA GLU A 138 -4.85 2.23 1.45
C GLU A 138 -5.73 2.48 2.67
N THR A 139 -6.38 1.43 3.22
CA THR A 139 -7.17 1.56 4.45
C THR A 139 -6.29 1.76 5.69
N VAL A 140 -5.13 1.08 5.77
CA VAL A 140 -4.28 1.09 6.96
C VAL A 140 -3.22 2.18 6.91
N ASP A 141 -2.50 2.29 5.79
CA ASP A 141 -1.35 3.19 5.64
C ASP A 141 -1.75 4.54 5.02
N ASN A 142 -2.92 4.65 4.36
CA ASN A 142 -3.44 5.88 3.73
C ASN A 142 -2.39 6.57 2.83
N LEU A 143 -1.67 5.82 2.01
CA LEU A 143 -0.50 6.31 1.27
C LEU A 143 -0.82 7.48 0.33
N TYR A 144 -2.00 7.50 -0.23
CA TYR A 144 -2.42 8.50 -1.21
C TYR A 144 -3.44 9.50 -0.65
N TYR A 145 -3.65 9.49 0.67
CA TYR A 145 -4.48 10.51 1.29
C TYR A 145 -3.74 11.85 1.34
N THR A 146 -4.34 12.88 0.80
CA THR A 146 -3.84 14.25 0.84
C THR A 146 -4.69 15.09 1.80
N LYS A 147 -4.06 15.70 2.80
CA LYS A 147 -4.79 16.62 3.68
C LYS A 147 -5.38 17.76 2.85
N PRO A 148 -6.66 18.09 3.04
CA PRO A 148 -7.24 19.28 2.44
C PRO A 148 -6.41 20.52 2.79
N ASP A 149 -6.17 21.37 1.80
CA ASP A 149 -5.51 22.66 2.03
C ASP A 149 -6.59 23.68 2.43
N ASP A 150 -6.56 24.08 3.70
CA ASP A 150 -7.51 25.06 4.26
C ASP A 150 -7.44 26.43 3.59
N ASN A 151 -6.35 26.72 2.87
CA ASN A 151 -6.14 27.99 2.16
C ASN A 151 -6.65 27.98 0.72
N GLN A 152 -7.15 26.86 0.22
CA GLN A 152 -7.74 26.82 -1.12
C GLN A 152 -9.07 27.59 -1.16
N THR A 153 -9.08 28.62 -1.98
CA THR A 153 -10.27 29.50 -2.18
C THR A 153 -11.16 29.06 -3.32
N ASP A 154 -10.67 28.16 -4.19
CA ASP A 154 -11.41 27.66 -5.35
C ASP A 154 -12.28 26.46 -4.99
N ASN A 155 -13.60 26.60 -5.17
CA ASN A 155 -14.57 25.55 -4.86
C ASN A 155 -14.38 24.30 -5.73
N VAL A 156 -13.94 24.44 -6.97
CA VAL A 156 -13.74 23.30 -7.88
C VAL A 156 -12.56 22.45 -7.41
N SER A 157 -11.47 23.09 -7.03
CA SER A 157 -10.29 22.40 -6.48
C SER A 157 -10.61 21.68 -5.16
N LYS A 158 -11.45 22.27 -4.30
CA LYS A 158 -11.91 21.59 -3.07
C LYS A 158 -12.73 20.33 -3.38
N ILE A 159 -13.71 20.44 -4.27
CA ILE A 159 -14.54 19.28 -4.67
C ILE A 159 -13.69 18.17 -5.30
N LEU A 160 -12.73 18.53 -6.15
CA LEU A 160 -11.83 17.56 -6.77
C LEU A 160 -10.94 16.87 -5.71
N GLN A 161 -10.44 17.62 -4.75
CA GLN A 161 -9.61 17.08 -3.67
C GLN A 161 -10.43 16.18 -2.73
N GLU A 162 -11.66 16.58 -2.38
CA GLU A 162 -12.58 15.76 -1.59
C GLU A 162 -12.90 14.44 -2.31
N ASN A 163 -13.22 14.50 -3.61
CA ASN A 163 -13.49 13.29 -4.40
C ASN A 163 -12.25 12.38 -4.50
N ASN A 164 -11.07 12.95 -4.68
CA ASN A 164 -9.82 12.19 -4.73
C ASN A 164 -9.47 11.56 -3.37
N ASN A 165 -9.98 12.10 -2.26
CA ASN A 165 -9.76 11.58 -0.92
C ASN A 165 -10.75 10.46 -0.53
N ILE A 166 -11.76 10.18 -1.34
CA ILE A 166 -12.63 9.01 -1.14
C ILE A 166 -11.78 7.74 -1.29
N LEU A 167 -11.89 6.84 -0.32
CA LEU A 167 -11.07 5.61 -0.25
C LEU A 167 -11.13 4.80 -1.56
N GLU A 168 -12.31 4.54 -2.08
CA GLU A 168 -12.52 3.81 -3.33
C GLU A 168 -11.84 4.50 -4.51
N THR A 169 -11.97 5.82 -4.60
CA THR A 169 -11.34 6.63 -5.66
C THR A 169 -9.81 6.51 -5.58
N ARG A 170 -9.23 6.57 -4.38
CA ARG A 170 -7.78 6.37 -4.21
C ARG A 170 -7.34 4.98 -4.60
N ILE A 171 -8.09 3.94 -4.19
CA ILE A 171 -7.79 2.56 -4.58
C ILE A 171 -7.79 2.41 -6.10
N ILE A 172 -8.84 2.86 -6.76
CA ILE A 172 -8.99 2.74 -8.21
C ILE A 172 -7.88 3.52 -8.93
N ASN A 173 -7.69 4.79 -8.58
CA ASN A 173 -6.79 5.68 -9.32
C ASN A 173 -5.31 5.35 -9.13
N HIS A 174 -4.89 4.83 -7.98
CA HIS A 174 -3.47 4.63 -7.69
C HIS A 174 -3.03 3.18 -7.81
N TYR A 175 -3.92 2.21 -7.55
CA TYR A 175 -3.54 0.80 -7.54
C TYR A 175 -4.09 0.02 -8.72
N LEU A 176 -5.30 0.33 -9.18
CA LEU A 176 -6.05 -0.53 -10.10
C LEU A 176 -6.12 0.02 -11.54
N LEU A 177 -5.36 1.07 -11.83
CA LEU A 177 -5.27 1.59 -13.21
C LEU A 177 -4.74 0.51 -14.16
N GLY A 178 -5.42 0.35 -15.29
CA GLY A 178 -5.08 -0.64 -16.32
C GLY A 178 -5.40 -2.09 -15.94
N THR A 179 -6.13 -2.30 -14.84
CA THR A 179 -6.64 -3.62 -14.45
C THR A 179 -8.02 -3.90 -15.07
N ARG A 180 -8.43 -5.18 -15.04
CA ARG A 180 -9.80 -5.60 -15.38
C ARG A 180 -10.73 -5.63 -14.17
N ILE A 181 -10.25 -5.11 -13.05
CA ILE A 181 -11.01 -5.09 -11.81
C ILE A 181 -12.19 -4.14 -11.96
N SER A 182 -13.38 -4.65 -11.72
CA SER A 182 -14.61 -3.84 -11.68
C SER A 182 -14.82 -3.22 -10.30
N ASN A 183 -15.58 -2.12 -10.25
CA ASN A 183 -16.01 -1.53 -8.98
C ASN A 183 -16.70 -2.56 -8.09
N ASN A 184 -17.53 -3.43 -8.67
CA ASN A 184 -18.20 -4.49 -7.92
C ASN A 184 -17.23 -5.45 -7.24
N MET A 185 -16.06 -5.72 -7.83
CA MET A 185 -15.02 -6.52 -7.18
C MET A 185 -14.41 -5.77 -5.99
N VAL A 186 -14.11 -4.47 -6.15
CA VAL A 186 -13.57 -3.65 -5.07
C VAL A 186 -14.56 -3.57 -3.92
N GLU A 187 -15.81 -3.24 -4.19
CA GLU A 187 -16.89 -3.18 -3.19
C GLU A 187 -17.07 -4.52 -2.46
N MET A 188 -17.04 -5.63 -3.19
CA MET A 188 -17.16 -6.97 -2.64
C MET A 188 -16.02 -7.29 -1.68
N ILE A 189 -14.77 -7.04 -2.07
CA ILE A 189 -13.59 -7.33 -1.24
C ILE A 189 -13.53 -6.38 -0.04
N GLN A 190 -13.81 -5.09 -0.25
CA GLN A 190 -13.81 -4.09 0.80
C GLN A 190 -14.89 -4.37 1.85
N GLY A 191 -16.11 -4.67 1.43
CA GLY A 191 -17.20 -5.03 2.35
C GLY A 191 -16.90 -6.32 3.11
N TYR A 192 -16.23 -7.29 2.50
CA TYR A 192 -15.76 -8.49 3.21
C TYR A 192 -14.67 -8.14 4.23
N TYR A 193 -13.70 -7.31 3.87
CA TYR A 193 -12.65 -6.87 4.77
C TYR A 193 -13.18 -6.10 6.00
N GLN A 194 -14.25 -5.33 5.81
CA GLN A 194 -14.93 -4.56 6.86
C GLN A 194 -15.95 -5.38 7.66
N ASN A 195 -16.12 -6.67 7.34
CA ASN A 195 -17.13 -7.57 7.91
C ASN A 195 -18.59 -7.12 7.69
N GLU A 196 -18.84 -6.36 6.63
CA GLU A 196 -20.18 -5.87 6.26
C GLU A 196 -20.95 -6.88 5.41
N ILE A 197 -20.23 -7.70 4.63
CA ILE A 197 -20.82 -8.68 3.74
C ILE A 197 -20.14 -10.04 3.83
N GLU A 198 -20.90 -11.10 3.54
CA GLU A 198 -20.33 -12.42 3.29
C GLU A 198 -20.04 -12.61 1.80
N LEU A 199 -18.93 -13.29 1.52
CA LEU A 199 -18.59 -13.73 0.17
C LEU A 199 -19.38 -15.00 -0.17
N SER A 200 -20.35 -14.87 -1.07
CA SER A 200 -21.04 -16.03 -1.65
C SER A 200 -20.43 -16.42 -2.99
N ALA A 201 -20.52 -17.70 -3.34
CA ALA A 201 -20.05 -18.20 -4.63
C ALA A 201 -20.73 -17.45 -5.79
N ASP A 202 -22.03 -17.20 -5.71
CA ASP A 202 -22.79 -16.51 -6.76
C ASP A 202 -22.29 -15.09 -7.02
N LYS A 203 -21.90 -14.36 -5.96
CA LYS A 203 -21.33 -12.99 -6.10
C LYS A 203 -19.96 -13.05 -6.77
N ILE A 204 -19.14 -14.02 -6.37
CA ILE A 204 -17.81 -14.22 -6.94
C ILE A 204 -17.92 -14.59 -8.42
N ASP A 205 -18.82 -15.53 -8.75
CA ASP A 205 -19.07 -15.95 -10.12
C ASP A 205 -19.58 -14.79 -10.99
N ALA A 206 -20.47 -13.96 -10.47
CA ALA A 206 -20.93 -12.76 -11.18
C ALA A 206 -19.77 -11.79 -11.50
N VAL A 207 -18.89 -11.56 -10.55
CA VAL A 207 -17.69 -10.73 -10.77
C VAL A 207 -16.72 -11.40 -11.76
N TYR A 208 -16.55 -12.73 -11.70
CA TYR A 208 -15.74 -13.46 -12.65
C TYR A 208 -16.29 -13.36 -14.08
N GLN A 209 -17.61 -13.44 -14.27
CA GLN A 209 -18.22 -13.26 -15.59
C GLN A 209 -17.93 -11.85 -16.16
N ILE A 210 -17.99 -10.82 -15.34
CA ILE A 210 -17.59 -9.46 -15.76
C ILE A 210 -16.12 -9.46 -16.18
N PHE A 211 -15.25 -10.08 -15.38
CA PHE A 211 -13.81 -10.14 -15.63
C PHE A 211 -13.45 -10.81 -16.95
N ILE A 212 -14.05 -11.95 -17.28
CA ILE A 212 -13.74 -12.68 -18.54
C ILE A 212 -14.19 -11.94 -19.78
N HIS A 213 -15.15 -11.03 -19.65
CA HIS A 213 -15.65 -10.20 -20.75
C HIS A 213 -14.97 -8.82 -20.83
N ALA A 214 -14.14 -8.45 -19.85
CA ALA A 214 -13.51 -7.13 -19.77
C ALA A 214 -12.27 -6.97 -20.66
N GLY A 215 -11.87 -7.99 -21.45
CA GLY A 215 -10.76 -7.88 -22.39
C GLY A 215 -9.42 -8.37 -21.88
N GLU A 216 -8.33 -7.67 -22.15
CA GLU A 216 -6.95 -8.13 -21.99
C GLU A 216 -6.46 -8.24 -20.54
N LYS A 217 -5.39 -9.01 -20.34
CA LYS A 217 -4.61 -9.12 -19.11
C LYS A 217 -4.23 -7.73 -18.59
N ALA A 218 -4.44 -7.50 -17.30
CA ALA A 218 -4.09 -6.22 -16.68
C ALA A 218 -2.59 -5.90 -16.84
N ASN A 219 -2.29 -4.62 -17.05
CA ASN A 219 -0.92 -4.17 -17.31
C ASN A 219 0.03 -4.50 -16.16
N TYR A 220 -0.47 -4.57 -14.95
CA TYR A 220 0.30 -4.95 -13.77
C TYR A 220 0.93 -6.36 -13.87
N TYR A 221 0.31 -7.27 -14.60
CA TYR A 221 0.78 -8.65 -14.78
C TYR A 221 1.42 -8.90 -16.15
N LYS A 222 1.55 -7.86 -16.97
CA LYS A 222 2.25 -7.95 -18.25
C LYS A 222 3.75 -7.98 -18.03
N SER A 223 4.44 -8.75 -18.85
CA SER A 223 5.90 -8.72 -18.92
C SER A 223 6.38 -7.36 -19.49
N ASP A 224 7.64 -7.03 -19.26
CA ASP A 224 8.27 -5.83 -19.82
C ASP A 224 8.12 -5.74 -21.35
N THR A 225 8.11 -6.88 -22.04
CA THR A 225 7.91 -6.95 -23.49
C THR A 225 6.48 -6.59 -23.86
N GLU A 226 5.49 -7.12 -23.16
CA GLU A 226 4.07 -6.80 -23.35
C GLU A 226 3.78 -5.33 -23.01
N LEU A 227 4.39 -4.82 -21.93
CA LEU A 227 4.27 -3.42 -21.54
C LEU A 227 4.83 -2.48 -22.61
N LYS A 228 5.99 -2.79 -23.17
CA LYS A 228 6.58 -2.01 -24.29
C LYS A 228 5.68 -1.97 -25.52
N GLN A 229 4.87 -2.99 -25.76
CA GLN A 229 3.94 -3.05 -26.89
C GLN A 229 2.71 -2.15 -26.70
N ILE A 230 2.24 -1.96 -25.46
CA ILE A 230 1.05 -1.14 -25.20
C ILE A 230 1.34 0.36 -25.04
N LEU A 231 2.59 0.73 -24.70
CA LEU A 231 2.94 2.13 -24.48
C LEU A 231 2.67 3.05 -25.69
N PRO A 232 2.98 2.65 -26.94
CA PRO A 232 2.63 3.45 -28.12
C PRO A 232 1.14 3.75 -28.22
N ASP A 233 0.29 2.75 -27.95
CA ASP A 233 -1.17 2.90 -27.99
C ASP A 233 -1.68 3.83 -26.87
N LEU A 234 -1.11 3.73 -25.68
CA LEU A 234 -1.42 4.64 -24.58
C LEU A 234 -1.01 6.08 -24.90
N ALA A 235 0.18 6.28 -25.48
CA ALA A 235 0.63 7.60 -25.93
C ALA A 235 -0.31 8.19 -26.99
N GLU A 236 -0.76 7.39 -27.93
CA GLU A 236 -1.69 7.83 -28.97
C GLU A 236 -3.07 8.16 -28.38
N LYS A 237 -3.57 7.38 -27.43
CA LYS A 237 -4.80 7.69 -26.68
C LYS A 237 -4.68 9.02 -25.94
N VAL A 238 -3.55 9.33 -25.30
CA VAL A 238 -3.30 10.62 -24.67
C VAL A 238 -3.42 11.78 -25.68
N ARG A 239 -2.91 11.57 -26.90
CA ARG A 239 -2.94 12.59 -27.97
C ARG A 239 -4.33 12.80 -28.56
N GLN A 240 -5.10 11.72 -28.77
CA GLN A 240 -6.37 11.77 -29.50
C GLN A 240 -7.58 12.01 -28.60
N GLU A 241 -7.55 11.61 -27.33
CA GLU A 241 -8.69 11.72 -26.42
C GLU A 241 -9.06 13.19 -26.17
N THR A 242 -10.35 13.47 -26.03
CA THR A 242 -10.88 14.81 -25.77
C THR A 242 -11.47 14.97 -24.37
N ASN A 243 -11.70 13.86 -23.67
CA ASN A 243 -12.18 13.88 -22.30
C ASN A 243 -10.99 14.01 -21.32
N ILE A 244 -10.96 15.10 -20.54
CA ILE A 244 -9.86 15.41 -19.61
C ILE A 244 -9.61 14.26 -18.63
N ALA A 245 -10.65 13.67 -18.05
CA ALA A 245 -10.49 12.59 -17.08
C ALA A 245 -9.83 11.35 -17.71
N LYS A 246 -10.21 11.00 -18.94
CA LYS A 246 -9.60 9.90 -19.68
C LYS A 246 -8.16 10.21 -20.12
N ILE A 247 -7.90 11.48 -20.51
CA ILE A 247 -6.52 11.90 -20.83
C ILE A 247 -5.61 11.72 -19.63
N ILE A 248 -6.04 12.16 -18.45
CA ILE A 248 -5.30 12.00 -17.20
C ILE A 248 -5.05 10.51 -16.94
N GLN A 249 -6.09 9.69 -17.03
CA GLN A 249 -6.00 8.25 -16.80
C GLN A 249 -4.99 7.58 -17.73
N TYR A 250 -5.03 7.84 -19.04
CA TYR A 250 -4.10 7.25 -19.99
C TYR A 250 -2.66 7.77 -19.81
N ALA A 251 -2.52 9.05 -19.47
CA ALA A 251 -1.21 9.65 -19.23
C ALA A 251 -0.56 9.07 -17.98
N ASP A 252 -1.30 8.94 -16.87
CA ASP A 252 -0.80 8.37 -15.64
C ASP A 252 -0.35 6.93 -15.85
N GLU A 253 -1.15 6.14 -16.58
CA GLU A 253 -0.80 4.77 -16.90
C GLU A 253 0.46 4.70 -17.78
N TYR A 254 0.55 5.53 -18.81
CA TYR A 254 1.74 5.62 -19.65
C TYR A 254 2.99 5.98 -18.83
N PHE A 255 2.91 7.00 -17.98
CA PHE A 255 4.06 7.45 -17.19
C PHE A 255 4.50 6.40 -16.18
N ILE A 256 3.59 5.75 -15.49
CA ILE A 256 3.90 4.69 -14.52
C ILE A 256 4.68 3.55 -15.19
N TRP A 257 4.17 3.04 -16.30
CA TRP A 257 4.82 1.90 -16.97
C TRP A 257 6.09 2.29 -17.71
N SER A 258 6.17 3.51 -18.24
CA SER A 258 7.40 4.02 -18.83
C SER A 258 8.51 4.20 -17.79
N GLU A 259 8.17 4.68 -16.59
CA GLU A 259 9.11 4.82 -15.48
C GLU A 259 9.59 3.44 -15.00
N HIS A 260 8.68 2.47 -14.84
CA HIS A 260 9.02 1.07 -14.53
C HIS A 260 10.03 0.50 -15.55
N LEU A 261 9.84 0.78 -16.83
CA LEU A 261 10.71 0.34 -17.92
C LEU A 261 11.94 1.24 -18.14
N GLN A 262 12.13 2.26 -17.30
CA GLN A 262 13.22 3.25 -17.40
C GLN A 262 13.30 3.96 -18.76
N LEU A 263 12.15 4.25 -19.37
CA LEU A 263 12.06 4.94 -20.65
C LEU A 263 12.01 6.45 -20.46
N ASP A 264 12.49 7.20 -21.47
CA ASP A 264 12.37 8.66 -21.48
C ASP A 264 10.92 9.09 -21.75
N ILE A 265 10.33 9.79 -20.78
CA ILE A 265 8.95 10.28 -20.82
C ILE A 265 8.85 11.79 -21.17
N SER A 266 9.98 12.46 -21.37
CA SER A 266 10.06 13.92 -21.49
C SER A 266 9.19 14.49 -22.59
N LEU A 267 9.18 13.84 -23.75
CA LEU A 267 8.41 14.29 -24.91
C LEU A 267 6.90 14.26 -24.63
N LEU A 268 6.36 13.10 -24.27
CA LEU A 268 4.93 12.96 -24.01
C LEU A 268 4.47 13.78 -22.81
N LYS A 269 5.32 13.94 -21.80
CA LYS A 269 5.04 14.77 -20.65
C LYS A 269 4.85 16.24 -21.01
N ASN A 270 5.62 16.74 -21.96
CA ASN A 270 5.47 18.11 -22.47
C ASN A 270 4.21 18.24 -23.32
N GLU A 271 3.98 17.31 -24.26
CA GLU A 271 2.75 17.26 -25.07
C GLU A 271 1.48 17.24 -24.21
N TYR A 272 1.48 16.38 -23.18
CA TYR A 272 0.39 16.25 -22.22
C TYR A 272 0.10 17.55 -21.47
N LYS A 273 1.14 18.22 -20.94
CA LYS A 273 0.99 19.49 -20.25
C LYS A 273 0.40 20.57 -21.13
N GLU A 274 0.91 20.72 -22.35
CA GLU A 274 0.39 21.70 -23.30
C GLU A 274 -1.05 21.39 -23.73
N LYS A 275 -1.36 20.12 -23.94
CA LYS A 275 -2.73 19.69 -24.27
C LYS A 275 -3.72 20.04 -23.15
N LEU A 276 -3.41 19.69 -21.90
CA LEU A 276 -4.28 20.02 -20.78
C LEU A 276 -4.45 21.52 -20.60
N LYS A 277 -3.37 22.27 -20.72
CA LYS A 277 -3.38 23.72 -20.65
C LYS A 277 -4.33 24.32 -21.68
N ASN A 278 -4.23 23.92 -22.95
CA ASN A 278 -5.10 24.39 -24.02
C ASN A 278 -6.57 24.06 -23.77
N MET A 279 -6.86 22.81 -23.32
CA MET A 279 -8.24 22.39 -23.04
C MET A 279 -8.87 23.12 -21.84
N ILE A 280 -8.05 23.55 -20.87
CA ILE A 280 -8.53 24.35 -19.73
C ILE A 280 -8.83 25.78 -20.18
N TYR A 281 -7.96 26.37 -21.02
CA TYR A 281 -8.18 27.73 -21.53
C TYR A 281 -9.32 27.84 -22.53
N GLU A 282 -9.66 26.80 -23.27
CA GLU A 282 -10.80 26.77 -24.17
C GLU A 282 -12.14 26.66 -23.43
N LYS A 283 -12.14 26.23 -22.17
CA LYS A 283 -13.33 26.09 -21.32
C LYS A 283 -13.53 27.23 -20.32
N ALA A 284 -12.55 28.14 -20.20
CA ALA A 284 -12.61 29.35 -19.37
C ALA A 284 -13.08 30.57 -20.15
#